data_ac7d76428eaa74efa1d950f09658fa14
#
_entry.id   ac7d76428eaa74efa1d950f09658fa14
#
_cell.length_a   1.000
_cell.length_b   1.000
_cell.length_c   1.000
_cell.angle_alpha   90.00
_cell.angle_beta   90.00
_cell.angle_gamma   90.00
#
_symmetry.space_group_name_H-M   'P 1'
#
loop_
_entity.id
_entity.type
_entity.pdbx_description
1 polymer ?
#
loop_
_entity_poly.entity_id
_entity_poly.type
_entity_poly.pdbx_seq_one_letter_code
_entity_poly.pdbx_strand_id
1 'polypeptide(L)'
;MATDASCFPLVPFANRVSGNRFVWQGREYQLQPNVEWDAHYLHGDGWLGEWQCVSRSDDSLCLVYEHLSGVYHYRVSQAFHLTADTLTVTLAVTNQGAETLPFGTGWHPYFPLSPQTRIQAQASGYWLEREQWLAGEFCEQLPQELDFNQLAPLPRQWVNNGFAGWNGKARIEQPQEGYAIIMETTPPAPCYFIFVSDPAFDKGYAFDFFCLEPMSHAPDDHHRPEGGDLIALAPGESTISEMSLRVALL
;
A
#
# COMPACT_ATOMS: atom_id res chain seq x y z
N MET A 1 -9.03 15.66 -3.72
CA MET A 1 -8.26 14.72 -4.58
C MET A 1 -7.82 13.55 -3.71
N ALA A 2 -7.42 12.40 -4.28
CA ALA A 2 -6.98 11.25 -3.47
C ALA A 2 -5.80 11.62 -2.55
N THR A 3 -4.93 12.51 -3.01
CA THR A 3 -3.79 13.05 -2.25
C THR A 3 -4.18 13.91 -1.05
N ASP A 4 -5.46 14.27 -0.89
CA ASP A 4 -5.97 15.00 0.27
C ASP A 4 -6.53 14.04 1.35
N ALA A 5 -6.57 12.73 1.06
CA ALA A 5 -7.02 11.70 2.00
C ALA A 5 -5.86 11.23 2.89
N SER A 6 -6.14 10.98 4.17
CA SER A 6 -5.16 10.44 5.12
C SER A 6 -4.82 8.97 4.87
N CYS A 7 -5.61 8.28 4.04
CA CYS A 7 -5.37 6.91 3.60
C CYS A 7 -6.22 6.65 2.36
N PHE A 8 -5.66 5.97 1.37
CA PHE A 8 -6.42 5.50 0.20
C PHE A 8 -6.06 4.05 -0.13
N PRO A 9 -6.97 3.30 -0.78
CA PRO A 9 -6.74 1.91 -1.14
C PRO A 9 -5.85 1.78 -2.37
N LEU A 10 -5.01 0.76 -2.40
CA LEU A 10 -4.17 0.37 -3.51
C LEU A 10 -4.81 -0.86 -4.17
N VAL A 11 -5.54 -0.65 -5.25
CA VAL A 11 -6.29 -1.68 -5.98
C VAL A 11 -6.33 -1.34 -7.48
N PRO A 12 -6.23 -2.33 -8.35
CA PRO A 12 -6.21 -3.78 -8.17
C PRO A 12 -4.82 -4.33 -7.81
N PHE A 13 -3.85 -3.49 -7.52
CA PHE A 13 -2.51 -3.81 -7.01
C PHE A 13 -1.86 -2.56 -6.40
N ALA A 14 -0.78 -2.77 -5.65
CA ALA A 14 0.03 -1.71 -5.06
C ALA A 14 1.29 -1.42 -5.89
N ASN A 15 1.83 -0.20 -5.77
CA ASN A 15 3.05 0.26 -6.40
C ASN A 15 2.97 0.30 -7.96
N ARG A 16 4.10 0.31 -8.65
CA ARG A 16 4.23 0.52 -10.10
C ARG A 16 4.32 -0.78 -10.88
N VAL A 17 3.85 -0.75 -12.13
CA VAL A 17 4.14 -1.79 -13.13
C VAL A 17 5.16 -1.23 -14.10
N SER A 18 6.40 -1.72 -14.06
CA SER A 18 7.49 -1.20 -14.87
C SER A 18 7.22 -1.37 -16.36
N GLY A 19 7.46 -0.29 -17.13
CA GLY A 19 7.20 -0.27 -18.58
C GLY A 19 5.72 -0.37 -18.98
N ASN A 20 4.80 -0.27 -18.03
CA ASN A 20 3.34 -0.30 -18.28
C ASN A 20 2.87 -1.55 -19.03
N ARG A 21 3.51 -2.69 -18.81
CA ARG A 21 3.13 -3.95 -19.43
C ARG A 21 3.53 -5.12 -18.54
N PHE A 22 2.84 -6.22 -18.69
CA PHE A 22 3.20 -7.47 -18.05
C PHE A 22 2.73 -8.66 -18.89
N VAL A 23 3.32 -9.83 -18.65
CA VAL A 23 2.90 -11.10 -19.26
C VAL A 23 2.22 -11.95 -18.21
N TRP A 24 0.99 -12.39 -18.48
CA TRP A 24 0.23 -13.25 -17.60
C TRP A 24 -0.33 -14.44 -18.39
N GLN A 25 -0.05 -15.65 -17.96
CA GLN A 25 -0.47 -16.89 -18.65
C GLN A 25 -0.15 -16.91 -20.15
N GLY A 26 1.03 -16.37 -20.51
CA GLY A 26 1.51 -16.34 -21.90
C GLY A 26 0.93 -15.23 -22.78
N ARG A 27 0.09 -14.34 -22.24
CA ARG A 27 -0.45 -13.18 -22.93
C ARG A 27 0.15 -11.89 -22.37
N GLU A 28 0.51 -10.97 -23.28
CA GLU A 28 0.97 -9.63 -22.90
C GLU A 28 -0.23 -8.69 -22.70
N TYR A 29 -0.18 -7.91 -21.62
CA TYR A 29 -1.14 -6.87 -21.28
C TYR A 29 -0.41 -5.52 -21.23
N GLN A 30 -1.03 -4.50 -21.86
CA GLN A 30 -0.51 -3.14 -21.91
C GLN A 30 -1.37 -2.24 -21.04
N LEU A 31 -0.72 -1.55 -20.09
CA LEU A 31 -1.31 -0.50 -19.27
C LEU A 31 -0.97 0.88 -19.85
N GLN A 32 -1.61 1.91 -19.32
CA GLN A 32 -1.26 3.30 -19.60
C GLN A 32 -1.01 4.01 -18.27
N PRO A 33 -0.03 4.93 -18.18
CA PRO A 33 0.12 5.74 -16.98
C PRO A 33 -1.22 6.36 -16.57
N ASN A 34 -1.55 6.28 -15.30
CA ASN A 34 -2.83 6.77 -14.77
C ASN A 34 -2.74 8.15 -14.12
N VAL A 35 -1.53 8.72 -14.04
CA VAL A 35 -1.26 10.09 -13.59
C VAL A 35 -0.21 10.73 -14.49
N GLU A 36 -0.28 12.06 -14.67
CA GLU A 36 0.61 12.78 -15.60
C GLU A 36 2.06 12.89 -15.11
N TRP A 37 2.28 12.84 -13.80
CA TRP A 37 3.59 13.03 -13.18
C TRP A 37 4.39 11.71 -12.99
N ASP A 38 3.78 10.54 -13.26
CA ASP A 38 4.45 9.24 -13.19
C ASP A 38 4.48 8.57 -14.58
N ALA A 39 5.63 8.05 -14.95
CA ALA A 39 5.81 7.36 -16.23
C ALA A 39 5.16 5.96 -16.24
N HIS A 40 4.82 5.44 -15.07
CA HIS A 40 4.28 4.10 -14.89
C HIS A 40 2.84 4.13 -14.37
N TYR A 41 2.12 3.05 -14.65
CA TYR A 41 0.82 2.81 -14.03
C TYR A 41 1.02 2.53 -12.55
N LEU A 42 0.46 3.38 -11.71
CA LEU A 42 0.73 3.45 -10.27
C LEU A 42 -0.52 3.12 -9.47
N HIS A 43 -0.41 2.17 -8.53
CA HIS A 43 -1.41 1.83 -7.51
C HIS A 43 -2.80 1.42 -8.03
N GLY A 44 -2.92 1.12 -9.33
CA GLY A 44 -4.22 0.91 -9.96
C GLY A 44 -5.08 2.18 -9.99
N ASP A 45 -6.39 2.06 -10.14
CA ASP A 45 -7.29 3.20 -10.31
C ASP A 45 -8.16 3.49 -9.08
N GLY A 46 -8.16 2.59 -8.09
CA GLY A 46 -9.01 2.73 -6.90
C GLY A 46 -8.77 4.01 -6.10
N TRP A 47 -7.55 4.51 -6.06
CA TRP A 47 -7.19 5.74 -5.36
C TRP A 47 -7.59 7.03 -6.11
N LEU A 48 -7.83 6.92 -7.42
CA LEU A 48 -8.23 8.05 -8.28
C LEU A 48 -9.74 8.13 -8.50
N GLY A 49 -10.47 7.05 -8.20
CA GLY A 49 -11.89 6.91 -8.48
C GLY A 49 -12.79 7.64 -7.48
N GLU A 50 -14.03 7.89 -7.91
CA GLU A 50 -15.09 8.37 -7.03
C GLU A 50 -15.80 7.19 -6.38
N TRP A 51 -15.72 7.12 -5.06
CA TRP A 51 -16.34 6.07 -4.26
C TRP A 51 -17.75 6.44 -3.83
N GLN A 52 -18.68 5.53 -4.00
CA GLN A 52 -20.07 5.68 -3.58
C GLN A 52 -20.26 5.15 -2.17
N CYS A 53 -20.86 5.95 -1.29
CA CYS A 53 -21.29 5.50 0.04
C CYS A 53 -22.55 4.66 -0.10
N VAL A 54 -22.47 3.37 0.26
CA VAL A 54 -23.60 2.43 0.19
C VAL A 54 -24.24 2.18 1.55
N SER A 55 -23.50 2.38 2.64
CA SER A 55 -24.06 2.36 4.00
C SER A 55 -23.21 3.20 4.95
N ARG A 56 -23.86 3.75 5.99
CA ARG A 56 -23.21 4.58 7.03
C ARG A 56 -23.97 4.46 8.34
N SER A 57 -23.24 4.35 9.45
CA SER A 57 -23.74 4.54 10.83
C SER A 57 -22.78 5.47 11.60
N ASP A 58 -22.92 5.53 12.93
CA ASP A 58 -22.04 6.35 13.77
C ASP A 58 -20.62 5.78 13.87
N ASP A 59 -20.47 4.46 13.69
CA ASP A 59 -19.23 3.71 13.88
C ASP A 59 -18.80 2.92 12.64
N SER A 60 -19.57 2.98 11.55
CA SER A 60 -19.25 2.22 10.34
C SER A 60 -19.59 2.99 9.05
N LEU A 61 -18.82 2.68 8.00
CA LEU A 61 -19.00 3.23 6.66
C LEU A 61 -18.64 2.15 5.64
N CYS A 62 -19.45 2.01 4.59
CA CYS A 62 -19.09 1.17 3.44
C CYS A 62 -19.11 2.00 2.16
N LEU A 63 -18.00 1.98 1.46
CA LEU A 63 -17.80 2.61 0.17
C LEU A 63 -17.63 1.55 -0.92
N VAL A 64 -18.07 1.85 -2.13
CA VAL A 64 -17.92 0.97 -3.30
C VAL A 64 -17.41 1.76 -4.47
N TYR A 65 -16.52 1.15 -5.24
CA TYR A 65 -16.01 1.67 -6.51
C TYR A 65 -16.04 0.56 -7.57
N GLU A 66 -16.34 0.92 -8.79
CA GLU A 66 -16.27 0.03 -9.95
C GLU A 66 -15.36 0.65 -11.02
N HIS A 67 -14.44 -0.16 -11.52
CA HIS A 67 -13.57 0.18 -12.64
C HIS A 67 -13.86 -0.77 -13.80
N LEU A 68 -14.33 -0.22 -14.93
CA LEU A 68 -14.81 -1.00 -16.09
C LEU A 68 -14.10 -0.61 -17.38
N SER A 69 -12.83 -0.19 -17.29
CA SER A 69 -12.04 0.23 -18.45
C SER A 69 -10.63 -0.38 -18.41
N GLY A 70 -9.95 -0.38 -19.57
CA GLY A 70 -8.58 -0.90 -19.67
C GLY A 70 -8.47 -2.41 -19.48
N VAL A 71 -7.37 -2.85 -18.87
CA VAL A 71 -7.06 -4.26 -18.65
C VAL A 71 -7.88 -4.85 -17.50
N TYR A 72 -7.94 -4.12 -16.38
CA TYR A 72 -8.61 -4.56 -15.17
C TYR A 72 -10.05 -4.05 -15.11
N HIS A 73 -11.00 -4.97 -15.06
CA HIS A 73 -12.40 -4.65 -14.73
C HIS A 73 -12.69 -5.25 -13.36
N TYR A 74 -13.04 -4.40 -12.38
CA TYR A 74 -13.25 -4.89 -11.02
C TYR A 74 -14.26 -4.02 -10.27
N ARG A 75 -14.87 -4.65 -9.27
CA ARG A 75 -15.63 -3.97 -8.23
C ARG A 75 -14.87 -4.12 -6.91
N VAL A 76 -14.81 -3.06 -6.16
CA VAL A 76 -14.18 -3.08 -4.84
C VAL A 76 -15.08 -2.41 -3.82
N SER A 77 -15.14 -2.99 -2.62
CA SER A 77 -15.75 -2.34 -1.45
C SER A 77 -14.69 -2.07 -0.39
N GLN A 78 -14.82 -0.94 0.28
CA GLN A 78 -14.02 -0.55 1.42
C GLN A 78 -14.95 -0.31 2.60
N ALA A 79 -14.89 -1.19 3.61
CA ALA A 79 -15.69 -1.09 4.81
C ALA A 79 -14.81 -0.61 5.98
N PHE A 80 -15.28 0.41 6.68
CA PHE A 80 -14.65 1.00 7.86
C PHE A 80 -15.49 0.64 9.09
N HIS A 81 -14.83 0.26 10.15
CA HIS A 81 -15.45 0.07 11.45
C HIS A 81 -14.58 0.68 12.54
N LEU A 82 -15.17 1.52 13.38
CA LEU A 82 -14.52 2.26 14.44
C LEU A 82 -15.02 1.78 15.81
N THR A 83 -14.09 1.38 16.67
CA THR A 83 -14.33 1.16 18.10
C THR A 83 -13.73 2.31 18.91
N ALA A 84 -13.68 2.19 20.24
CA ALA A 84 -13.11 3.21 21.12
C ALA A 84 -11.63 3.52 20.82
N ASP A 85 -10.85 2.52 20.38
CA ASP A 85 -9.40 2.61 20.19
C ASP A 85 -8.90 2.05 18.86
N THR A 86 -9.76 1.46 18.05
CA THR A 86 -9.36 0.73 16.85
C THR A 86 -10.20 1.13 15.65
N LEU A 87 -9.53 1.49 14.55
CA LEU A 87 -10.10 1.58 13.21
C LEU A 87 -9.76 0.30 12.44
N THR A 88 -10.77 -0.40 11.94
CA THR A 88 -10.63 -1.53 11.02
C THR A 88 -11.10 -1.13 9.63
N VAL A 89 -10.30 -1.43 8.62
CA VAL A 89 -10.62 -1.18 7.21
C VAL A 89 -10.52 -2.48 6.45
N THR A 90 -11.64 -2.96 5.92
CA THR A 90 -11.73 -4.18 5.10
C THR A 90 -11.85 -3.79 3.63
N LEU A 91 -11.03 -4.40 2.77
CA LEU A 91 -11.02 -4.20 1.33
C LEU A 91 -11.38 -5.53 0.66
N ALA A 92 -12.49 -5.57 -0.08
CA ALA A 92 -12.92 -6.73 -0.86
C ALA A 92 -12.94 -6.37 -2.34
N VAL A 93 -12.14 -7.09 -3.15
CA VAL A 93 -11.99 -6.86 -4.59
C VAL A 93 -12.51 -8.07 -5.35
N THR A 94 -13.38 -7.81 -6.33
CA THR A 94 -13.97 -8.84 -7.21
C THR A 94 -13.56 -8.57 -8.64
N ASN A 95 -13.01 -9.57 -9.32
CA ASN A 95 -12.76 -9.51 -10.76
C ASN A 95 -14.08 -9.54 -11.53
N GLN A 96 -14.41 -8.46 -12.23
CA GLN A 96 -15.58 -8.35 -13.14
C GLN A 96 -15.20 -8.50 -14.61
N GLY A 97 -13.91 -8.69 -14.90
CA GLY A 97 -13.42 -8.94 -16.25
C GLY A 97 -13.80 -10.33 -16.77
N ALA A 98 -13.50 -10.57 -18.03
CA ALA A 98 -13.77 -11.85 -18.69
C ALA A 98 -12.61 -12.86 -18.55
N GLU A 99 -11.48 -12.45 -18.02
CA GLU A 99 -10.25 -13.23 -17.94
C GLU A 99 -9.73 -13.32 -16.52
N THR A 100 -9.00 -14.41 -16.22
CA THR A 100 -8.25 -14.51 -14.96
C THR A 100 -7.06 -13.58 -15.01
N LEU A 101 -6.96 -12.64 -14.06
CA LEU A 101 -5.86 -11.68 -13.96
C LEU A 101 -5.20 -11.72 -12.57
N PRO A 102 -3.95 -11.23 -12.45
CA PRO A 102 -3.25 -11.11 -11.18
C PRO A 102 -3.71 -9.87 -10.42
N PHE A 103 -4.24 -10.05 -9.21
CA PHE A 103 -4.72 -8.99 -8.33
C PHE A 103 -3.89 -8.90 -7.06
N GLY A 104 -3.80 -7.70 -6.54
CA GLY A 104 -3.23 -7.43 -5.23
C GLY A 104 -4.00 -6.32 -4.53
N THR A 105 -3.72 -6.13 -3.24
CA THR A 105 -4.35 -5.11 -2.42
C THR A 105 -3.32 -4.44 -1.52
N GLY A 106 -3.62 -3.21 -1.11
CA GLY A 106 -2.85 -2.49 -0.13
C GLY A 106 -3.57 -1.23 0.33
N TRP A 107 -2.94 -0.51 1.22
CA TRP A 107 -3.37 0.81 1.67
C TRP A 107 -2.19 1.77 1.72
N HIS A 108 -2.47 3.03 1.53
CA HIS A 108 -1.49 4.11 1.57
C HIS A 108 -1.82 5.08 2.72
N PRO A 109 -1.64 4.66 3.97
CA PRO A 109 -1.90 5.52 5.12
C PRO A 109 -0.76 6.50 5.36
N TYR A 110 -1.11 7.72 5.73
CA TYR A 110 -0.20 8.79 6.13
C TYR A 110 -0.18 8.89 7.65
N PHE A 111 1.02 8.91 8.22
CA PHE A 111 1.24 9.06 9.65
C PHE A 111 2.06 10.31 9.95
N PRO A 112 1.80 11.03 11.06
CA PRO A 112 2.63 12.14 11.49
C PRO A 112 4.09 11.71 11.65
N LEU A 113 5.01 12.53 11.17
CA LEU A 113 6.45 12.37 11.34
C LEU A 113 7.00 13.51 12.19
N SER A 114 7.62 13.17 13.30
CA SER A 114 8.36 14.07 14.18
C SER A 114 9.80 13.57 14.37
N PRO A 115 10.72 14.38 14.92
CA PRO A 115 12.07 13.91 15.25
C PRO A 115 12.09 12.75 16.27
N GLN A 116 11.02 12.53 17.01
CA GLN A 116 10.90 11.46 18.02
C GLN A 116 10.09 10.26 17.52
N THR A 117 9.47 10.33 16.35
CA THR A 117 8.72 9.22 15.76
C THR A 117 9.63 7.99 15.61
N ARG A 118 9.16 6.84 16.08
CA ARG A 118 9.84 5.56 15.97
C ARG A 118 8.91 4.55 15.34
N ILE A 119 9.49 3.65 14.57
CA ILE A 119 8.74 2.53 13.99
C ILE A 119 9.42 1.21 14.29
N GLN A 120 8.61 0.15 14.34
CA GLN A 120 9.05 -1.23 14.33
C GLN A 120 8.18 -1.99 13.32
N ALA A 121 8.83 -2.59 12.33
CA ALA A 121 8.21 -3.45 11.33
C ALA A 121 9.26 -4.46 10.86
N GLN A 122 8.97 -5.75 11.00
CA GLN A 122 9.90 -6.80 10.64
C GLN A 122 10.16 -6.82 9.14
N ALA A 123 11.42 -7.05 8.74
CA ALA A 123 11.79 -7.28 7.34
C ALA A 123 12.97 -8.24 7.25
N SER A 124 13.00 -9.07 6.21
CA SER A 124 14.12 -9.94 5.86
C SER A 124 15.02 -9.32 4.77
N GLY A 125 14.60 -8.22 4.18
CA GLY A 125 15.33 -7.50 3.14
C GLY A 125 14.45 -6.41 2.52
N TYR A 126 14.99 -5.69 1.56
CA TYR A 126 14.32 -4.57 0.91
C TYR A 126 14.74 -4.44 -0.56
N TRP A 127 13.95 -3.72 -1.34
CA TRP A 127 14.30 -3.37 -2.72
C TRP A 127 14.95 -2.01 -2.77
N LEU A 128 16.13 -1.93 -3.42
CA LEU A 128 16.76 -0.66 -3.76
C LEU A 128 15.86 0.12 -4.73
N GLU A 129 15.83 1.43 -4.57
CA GLU A 129 15.19 2.28 -5.56
C GLU A 129 16.08 2.36 -6.82
N ARG A 130 15.46 2.33 -7.99
CA ARG A 130 16.09 2.64 -9.27
C ARG A 130 15.39 3.81 -9.96
N GLU A 131 15.84 4.17 -11.16
CA GLU A 131 15.26 5.27 -11.94
C GLU A 131 13.73 5.20 -12.01
N GLN A 132 13.09 6.36 -12.03
CA GLN A 132 11.63 6.51 -12.09
C GLN A 132 10.90 5.88 -10.88
N TRP A 133 11.54 5.87 -9.71
CA TRP A 133 10.99 5.35 -8.45
C TRP A 133 10.58 3.87 -8.48
N LEU A 134 11.13 3.10 -9.41
CA LEU A 134 10.87 1.68 -9.50
C LEU A 134 11.66 0.88 -8.46
N ALA A 135 11.11 -0.25 -8.04
CA ALA A 135 11.86 -1.23 -7.27
C ALA A 135 12.97 -1.85 -8.13
N GLY A 136 14.17 -1.90 -7.59
CA GLY A 136 15.36 -2.45 -8.22
C GLY A 136 15.79 -3.79 -7.64
N GLU A 137 17.09 -3.92 -7.40
CA GLU A 137 17.69 -5.12 -6.82
C GLU A 137 17.19 -5.35 -5.39
N PHE A 138 16.93 -6.62 -5.06
CA PHE A 138 16.59 -7.02 -3.70
C PHE A 138 17.87 -7.25 -2.88
N CYS A 139 17.95 -6.62 -1.70
CA CYS A 139 19.03 -6.74 -0.75
C CYS A 139 18.53 -7.40 0.55
N GLU A 140 19.14 -8.51 0.94
CA GLU A 140 18.84 -9.16 2.23
C GLU A 140 19.43 -8.37 3.42
N GLN A 141 20.47 -7.58 3.18
CA GLN A 141 21.10 -6.77 4.22
C GLN A 141 20.47 -5.38 4.29
N LEU A 142 19.75 -5.12 5.38
CA LEU A 142 19.19 -3.80 5.66
C LEU A 142 20.30 -2.83 6.10
N PRO A 143 20.34 -1.59 5.56
CA PRO A 143 21.19 -0.56 6.13
C PRO A 143 20.68 -0.17 7.52
N GLN A 144 21.58 0.24 8.38
CA GLN A 144 21.27 0.52 9.80
C GLN A 144 20.11 1.50 9.99
N GLU A 145 20.04 2.52 9.14
CA GLU A 145 19.00 3.55 9.17
C GLU A 145 17.63 3.08 8.67
N LEU A 146 17.56 1.92 8.02
CA LEU A 146 16.32 1.30 7.50
C LEU A 146 16.04 -0.07 8.15
N ASP A 147 16.80 -0.44 9.18
CA ASP A 147 16.55 -1.66 9.95
C ASP A 147 15.52 -1.40 11.06
N PHE A 148 14.26 -1.64 10.72
CA PHE A 148 13.11 -1.51 11.63
C PHE A 148 12.73 -2.83 12.31
N ASN A 149 13.58 -3.85 12.29
CA ASN A 149 13.37 -5.10 13.04
C ASN A 149 13.29 -4.86 14.54
N GLN A 150 13.91 -3.78 15.01
CA GLN A 150 13.76 -3.24 16.35
C GLN A 150 13.19 -1.83 16.28
N LEU A 151 12.59 -1.37 17.35
CA LEU A 151 12.03 -0.01 17.42
C LEU A 151 13.14 1.03 17.17
N ALA A 152 13.05 1.73 16.04
CA ALA A 152 14.07 2.66 15.57
C ALA A 152 13.46 3.99 15.11
N PRO A 153 14.21 5.10 15.17
CA PRO A 153 13.76 6.37 14.58
C PRO A 153 13.65 6.24 13.07
N LEU A 154 12.62 6.89 12.50
CA LEU A 154 12.49 7.01 11.05
C LEU A 154 13.43 8.09 10.54
N PRO A 155 14.24 7.85 9.47
CA PRO A 155 15.13 8.86 8.93
C PRO A 155 14.33 10.03 8.33
N ARG A 156 14.84 11.25 8.52
CA ARG A 156 14.27 12.48 7.93
C ARG A 156 15.03 12.84 6.65
N GLN A 157 14.94 11.95 5.69
CA GLN A 157 15.50 12.06 4.35
C GLN A 157 14.64 11.24 3.40
N TRP A 158 14.89 11.34 2.10
CA TRP A 158 14.20 10.51 1.11
C TRP A 158 14.30 9.02 1.44
N VAL A 159 13.15 8.36 1.55
CA VAL A 159 12.99 6.89 1.60
C VAL A 159 11.84 6.54 0.68
N ASN A 160 12.07 5.64 -0.27
CA ASN A 160 11.07 5.17 -1.21
C ASN A 160 11.34 3.68 -1.49
N ASN A 161 11.15 2.85 -0.48
CA ASN A 161 11.58 1.46 -0.52
C ASN A 161 10.49 0.49 -0.05
N GLY A 162 10.37 -0.62 -0.77
CA GLY A 162 9.61 -1.78 -0.34
C GLY A 162 10.46 -2.71 0.54
N PHE A 163 9.82 -3.35 1.50
CA PHE A 163 10.42 -4.28 2.46
C PHE A 163 9.69 -5.62 2.42
N ALA A 164 10.43 -6.72 2.39
CA ALA A 164 9.91 -8.09 2.32
C ALA A 164 10.06 -8.85 3.65
N GLY A 165 9.35 -9.96 3.77
CA GLY A 165 9.39 -10.81 4.95
C GLY A 165 8.66 -10.19 6.15
N TRP A 166 7.70 -9.31 5.88
CA TRP A 166 6.84 -8.72 6.90
C TRP A 166 5.85 -9.75 7.44
N ASN A 167 5.55 -9.64 8.71
CA ASN A 167 4.58 -10.50 9.40
C ASN A 167 3.20 -9.86 9.51
N GLY A 168 2.95 -8.76 8.79
CA GLY A 168 1.69 -8.02 8.82
C GLY A 168 1.50 -7.15 10.06
N LYS A 169 2.55 -6.90 10.86
CA LYS A 169 2.46 -6.11 12.10
C LYS A 169 3.49 -5.01 12.14
N ALA A 170 3.05 -3.80 12.50
CA ALA A 170 3.93 -2.67 12.74
C ALA A 170 3.50 -1.91 14.00
N ARG A 171 4.48 -1.25 14.63
CA ARG A 171 4.30 -0.33 15.75
C ARG A 171 4.88 1.03 15.36
N ILE A 172 4.09 2.07 15.49
CA ILE A 172 4.45 3.45 15.23
C ILE A 172 4.29 4.21 16.55
N GLU A 173 5.38 4.70 17.12
CA GLU A 173 5.35 5.47 18.36
C GLU A 173 5.44 6.96 18.08
N GLN A 174 4.61 7.72 18.81
CA GLN A 174 4.61 9.18 18.87
C GLN A 174 4.86 9.60 20.33
N PRO A 175 6.14 9.58 20.80
CA PRO A 175 6.43 9.76 22.21
C PRO A 175 6.05 11.15 22.77
N GLN A 176 6.09 12.19 21.94
CA GLN A 176 5.69 13.55 22.38
C GLN A 176 4.20 13.63 22.69
N GLU A 177 3.39 12.90 21.94
CA GLU A 177 1.93 12.85 22.07
C GLU A 177 1.49 11.73 23.03
N GLY A 178 2.40 10.87 23.47
CA GLY A 178 2.16 9.82 24.47
C GLY A 178 1.38 8.62 23.96
N TYR A 179 1.40 8.34 22.65
CA TYR A 179 0.69 7.18 22.07
C TYR A 179 1.53 6.39 21.06
N ALA A 180 1.09 5.16 20.82
CA ALA A 180 1.54 4.34 19.72
C ALA A 180 0.33 3.90 18.89
N ILE A 181 0.55 3.71 17.59
CA ILE A 181 -0.36 3.02 16.68
C ILE A 181 0.18 1.61 16.44
N ILE A 182 -0.67 0.61 16.66
CA ILE A 182 -0.40 -0.79 16.32
C ILE A 182 -1.18 -1.08 15.06
N MET A 183 -0.45 -1.35 13.97
CA MET A 183 -1.01 -1.79 12.70
C MET A 183 -0.93 -3.31 12.59
N GLU A 184 -2.02 -3.93 12.15
CA GLU A 184 -2.05 -5.36 11.82
C GLU A 184 -2.83 -5.58 10.53
N THR A 185 -2.43 -6.56 9.73
CA THR A 185 -3.15 -6.96 8.51
C THR A 185 -3.63 -8.41 8.59
N THR A 186 -4.78 -8.70 7.98
CA THR A 186 -5.36 -10.04 7.87
C THR A 186 -5.83 -10.28 6.40
N PRO A 187 -5.31 -11.30 5.69
CA PRO A 187 -4.16 -12.12 6.10
C PRO A 187 -2.90 -11.27 6.33
N PRO A 188 -1.88 -11.77 7.05
CA PRO A 188 -0.61 -11.05 7.20
C PRO A 188 -0.03 -10.69 5.84
N ALA A 189 0.15 -9.39 5.58
CA ALA A 189 0.75 -8.92 4.34
C ALA A 189 2.26 -9.26 4.34
N PRO A 190 2.80 -9.79 3.23
CA PRO A 190 4.21 -10.20 3.16
C PRO A 190 5.18 -9.03 2.99
N CYS A 191 4.66 -7.87 2.60
CA CYS A 191 5.44 -6.68 2.27
C CYS A 191 4.83 -5.42 2.85
N TYR A 192 5.68 -4.44 3.12
CA TYR A 192 5.27 -3.06 3.34
C TYR A 192 6.17 -2.12 2.54
N PHE A 193 5.71 -0.90 2.31
CA PHE A 193 6.48 0.16 1.68
C PHE A 193 6.63 1.33 2.65
N ILE A 194 7.82 1.93 2.73
CA ILE A 194 8.05 3.19 3.44
C ILE A 194 8.27 4.29 2.43
N PHE A 195 7.48 5.35 2.56
CA PHE A 195 7.69 6.58 1.84
C PHE A 195 7.92 7.74 2.81
N VAL A 196 9.08 8.36 2.70
CA VAL A 196 9.42 9.65 3.30
C VAL A 196 9.85 10.55 2.16
N SER A 197 9.11 11.63 1.94
CA SER A 197 9.41 12.60 0.88
C SER A 197 10.63 13.47 1.23
N ASP A 198 11.01 14.31 0.29
CA ASP A 198 12.00 15.37 0.49
C ASP A 198 11.61 16.66 -0.27
N PRO A 199 12.27 17.81 -0.01
CA PRO A 199 11.97 19.05 -0.71
C PRO A 199 12.34 19.07 -2.19
N ALA A 200 13.07 18.07 -2.70
CA ALA A 200 13.35 17.94 -4.13
C ALA A 200 12.16 17.37 -4.88
N PHE A 201 11.46 16.42 -4.26
CA PHE A 201 10.24 15.82 -4.79
C PHE A 201 9.01 16.67 -4.49
N ASP A 202 8.83 17.07 -3.23
CA ASP A 202 7.73 17.93 -2.77
C ASP A 202 8.30 19.20 -2.12
N LYS A 203 8.23 20.32 -2.83
CA LYS A 203 8.80 21.61 -2.37
C LYS A 203 8.19 22.14 -1.07
N GLY A 204 7.00 21.67 -0.71
CA GLY A 204 6.29 22.03 0.53
C GLY A 204 6.59 21.12 1.70
N TYR A 205 7.25 20.00 1.47
CA TYR A 205 7.46 18.97 2.47
C TYR A 205 8.38 19.41 3.61
N ALA A 206 7.86 19.30 4.83
CA ALA A 206 8.55 19.73 6.05
C ALA A 206 8.99 18.54 6.95
N PHE A 207 8.98 17.32 6.44
CA PHE A 207 9.16 16.09 7.20
C PHE A 207 8.13 15.95 8.32
N ASP A 208 6.89 16.22 8.00
CA ASP A 208 5.75 16.23 8.91
C ASP A 208 4.84 15.01 8.77
N PHE A 209 5.04 14.20 7.73
CA PHE A 209 4.40 12.89 7.56
C PHE A 209 5.33 11.84 6.94
N PHE A 210 4.94 10.60 7.04
CA PHE A 210 5.50 9.46 6.28
C PHE A 210 4.38 8.48 5.98
N CYS A 211 4.63 7.54 5.06
CA CYS A 211 3.71 6.45 4.76
C CYS A 211 4.34 5.11 5.15
N LEU A 212 3.53 4.23 5.73
CA LEU A 212 3.84 2.81 5.91
C LEU A 212 2.70 2.03 5.28
N GLU A 213 2.96 1.51 4.08
CA GLU A 213 1.94 0.98 3.18
C GLU A 213 1.95 -0.55 3.23
N PRO A 214 0.99 -1.19 3.88
CA PRO A 214 0.85 -2.64 3.81
C PRO A 214 0.44 -3.06 2.39
N MET A 215 1.15 -4.05 1.84
CA MET A 215 0.91 -4.58 0.51
C MET A 215 0.81 -6.10 0.54
N SER A 216 -0.18 -6.66 -0.15
CA SER A 216 -0.38 -8.12 -0.27
C SER A 216 0.64 -8.80 -1.18
N HIS A 217 1.50 -8.05 -1.84
CA HIS A 217 2.50 -8.51 -2.81
C HIS A 217 3.70 -7.56 -2.83
N ALA A 218 4.82 -8.00 -3.40
CA ALA A 218 6.01 -7.17 -3.58
C ALA A 218 5.82 -6.09 -4.66
N PRO A 219 6.61 -4.99 -4.61
CA PRO A 219 6.61 -4.02 -5.71
C PRO A 219 6.95 -4.68 -7.04
N ASP A 220 6.23 -4.30 -8.11
CA ASP A 220 6.43 -4.78 -9.48
C ASP A 220 6.30 -6.32 -9.65
N ASP A 221 5.48 -6.96 -8.83
CA ASP A 221 5.28 -8.42 -8.84
C ASP A 221 4.74 -8.97 -10.16
N HIS A 222 4.14 -8.13 -11.00
CA HIS A 222 3.74 -8.51 -12.36
C HIS A 222 4.90 -9.02 -13.22
N HIS A 223 6.15 -8.67 -12.91
CA HIS A 223 7.35 -9.11 -13.61
C HIS A 223 8.07 -10.28 -12.94
N ARG A 224 7.56 -10.78 -11.82
CA ARG A 224 8.09 -11.98 -11.17
C ARG A 224 7.51 -13.25 -11.77
N PRO A 225 8.21 -14.38 -11.65
CA PRO A 225 7.67 -15.67 -12.06
C PRO A 225 6.28 -15.89 -11.47
N GLU A 226 5.32 -16.29 -12.30
CA GLU A 226 3.92 -16.55 -11.91
C GLU A 226 3.21 -15.37 -11.21
N GLY A 227 3.73 -14.13 -11.38
CA GLY A 227 3.15 -12.92 -10.77
C GLY A 227 3.48 -12.74 -9.29
N GLY A 228 4.50 -13.40 -8.77
CA GLY A 228 4.93 -13.27 -7.38
C GLY A 228 3.82 -13.64 -6.39
N ASP A 229 3.51 -12.74 -5.46
CA ASP A 229 2.45 -12.89 -4.46
C ASP A 229 1.08 -12.35 -4.92
N LEU A 230 0.96 -11.89 -6.19
CA LEU A 230 -0.32 -11.51 -6.76
C LEU A 230 -1.28 -12.71 -6.84
N ILE A 231 -2.53 -12.49 -6.53
CA ILE A 231 -3.57 -13.54 -6.50
C ILE A 231 -4.25 -13.61 -7.86
N ALA A 232 -4.25 -14.78 -8.49
CA ALA A 232 -5.02 -15.02 -9.70
C ALA A 232 -6.51 -15.06 -9.36
N LEU A 233 -7.27 -14.08 -9.82
CA LEU A 233 -8.73 -14.07 -9.67
C LEU A 233 -9.39 -14.36 -11.01
N ALA A 234 -10.14 -15.46 -11.09
CA ALA A 234 -11.00 -15.76 -12.23
C ALA A 234 -12.21 -14.80 -12.29
N PRO A 235 -12.92 -14.71 -13.42
CA PRO A 235 -14.15 -13.93 -13.52
C PRO A 235 -15.13 -14.23 -12.39
N GLY A 236 -15.54 -13.22 -11.63
CA GLY A 236 -16.44 -13.32 -10.48
C GLY A 236 -15.78 -13.74 -9.16
N GLU A 237 -14.51 -14.12 -9.16
CA GLU A 237 -13.78 -14.41 -7.92
C GLU A 237 -13.37 -13.13 -7.18
N SER A 238 -13.21 -13.26 -5.87
CA SER A 238 -12.91 -12.15 -4.97
C SER A 238 -11.78 -12.50 -4.01
N THR A 239 -11.04 -11.46 -3.62
CA THR A 239 -10.11 -11.51 -2.49
C THR A 239 -10.50 -10.47 -1.44
N ILE A 240 -10.17 -10.75 -0.18
CA ILE A 240 -10.46 -9.87 0.95
C ILE A 240 -9.19 -9.70 1.77
N SER A 241 -8.92 -8.46 2.14
CA SER A 241 -7.86 -8.10 3.09
C SER A 241 -8.39 -7.07 4.09
N GLU A 242 -7.78 -7.05 5.27
CA GLU A 242 -8.14 -6.15 6.35
C GLU A 242 -6.88 -5.50 6.92
N MET A 243 -6.98 -4.23 7.28
CA MET A 243 -5.99 -3.49 8.06
C MET A 243 -6.66 -2.95 9.31
N SER A 244 -6.08 -3.18 10.46
CA SER A 244 -6.49 -2.56 11.72
C SER A 244 -5.42 -1.59 12.24
N LEU A 245 -5.86 -0.46 12.75
CA LEU A 245 -5.04 0.58 13.38
C LEU A 245 -5.56 0.79 14.80
N ARG A 246 -4.83 0.32 15.79
CA ARG A 246 -5.21 0.44 17.21
C ARG A 246 -4.29 1.45 17.92
N VAL A 247 -4.91 2.40 18.59
CA VAL A 247 -4.19 3.37 19.45
C VAL A 247 -3.93 2.75 20.83
N ALA A 248 -2.68 2.86 21.29
CA ALA A 248 -2.27 2.44 22.64
C ALA A 248 -1.51 3.59 23.31
N LEU A 249 -1.70 3.77 24.60
CA LEU A 249 -0.90 4.73 25.39
C LEU A 249 0.53 4.20 25.57
N LEU A 250 1.51 5.11 25.61
CA LEU A 250 2.92 4.82 25.89
C LEU A 250 3.20 4.86 27.38
#